data_0884065685d46d7ec188958c0442c4ca
#
_entry.id   0884065685d46d7ec188958c0442c4ca
#
_cell.length_a   1.000
_cell.length_b   1.000
_cell.length_c   1.000
_cell.angle_alpha   90.00
_cell.angle_beta   90.00
_cell.angle_gamma   90.00
#
_symmetry.space_group_name_H-M   'P 1'
#
loop_
_entity.id
_entity.type
_entity.pdbx_description
1 polymer ?
#
loop_
_entity_poly.entity_id
_entity_poly.type
_entity_poly.pdbx_seq_one_letter_code
_entity_poly.pdbx_strand_id
1 'polypeptide(L)'
;QWEYEFVQATLPLIKVETINQIAAQLIHANPTIAISAPEKETVKLPSEQQILAALSAQEQLTIEAPKEEVFDSQLVKKAPRKGKIKTVTRNDEIGTTEWVLNNGIKVIFRPTEFKADEILMQGFSKGGMTQVATADLPSAQLATAIVEFSGLGDFSMTQLEKALTGKTVSVSPSISANTESLRGSSSVKDLETMLQLTYLYFTAPRRDEKAYETLMGLMRNQLLNRDKNPKNIFSDSIQMMSTNHSERTIIFTTETLKQVNLDKALQIYQERFANPADFTFTFVGNINPNDPNIQTLICQWLGGLKTKKKCHEEVIDHHMRAIKGQQKNYFSREMETTTASNRIQYTSYDIPYTLANDLNMEMIG
;
A
#
# COMPACT_ATOMS: atom_id res chain seq x y z
N GLN A 1 -10.47 18.57 -27.07
CA GLN A 1 -9.39 18.37 -28.05
C GLN A 1 -8.50 19.62 -28.14
N TRP A 2 -9.10 20.85 -28.27
CA TRP A 2 -8.35 22.11 -28.30
C TRP A 2 -7.47 22.34 -27.06
N GLU A 3 -7.97 22.08 -25.85
CA GLU A 3 -7.18 22.19 -24.60
C GLU A 3 -5.97 21.27 -24.62
N TYR A 4 -6.15 20.02 -25.06
CA TYR A 4 -5.07 19.07 -25.18
C TYR A 4 -3.98 19.53 -26.15
N GLU A 5 -4.39 19.97 -27.36
CA GLU A 5 -3.47 20.48 -28.38
C GLU A 5 -2.74 21.74 -27.90
N PHE A 6 -3.43 22.64 -27.19
CA PHE A 6 -2.85 23.84 -26.59
C PHE A 6 -1.81 23.47 -25.51
N VAL A 7 -2.14 22.55 -24.61
CA VAL A 7 -1.20 22.09 -23.56
C VAL A 7 0.03 21.45 -24.19
N GLN A 8 -0.13 20.56 -25.17
CA GLN A 8 0.97 19.90 -25.85
C GLN A 8 1.89 20.90 -26.58
N ALA A 9 1.31 21.93 -27.19
CA ALA A 9 2.09 22.98 -27.87
C ALA A 9 2.78 23.93 -26.90
N THR A 10 2.19 24.20 -25.73
CA THR A 10 2.68 25.22 -24.79
C THR A 10 3.64 24.66 -23.77
N LEU A 11 3.42 23.41 -23.31
CA LEU A 11 4.23 22.79 -22.26
C LEU A 11 5.75 22.80 -22.55
N PRO A 12 6.23 22.47 -23.76
CA PRO A 12 7.66 22.53 -24.09
C PRO A 12 8.25 23.94 -24.10
N LEU A 13 7.42 24.99 -24.14
CA LEU A 13 7.84 26.39 -24.16
C LEU A 13 8.00 26.97 -22.76
N ILE A 14 7.46 26.29 -21.74
CA ILE A 14 7.59 26.74 -20.35
C ILE A 14 9.01 26.47 -19.86
N LYS A 15 9.70 27.55 -19.53
CA LYS A 15 11.07 27.52 -18.98
C LYS A 15 11.05 27.83 -17.49
N VAL A 16 12.10 27.43 -16.78
CA VAL A 16 12.28 27.71 -15.36
C VAL A 16 12.20 29.21 -15.08
N GLU A 17 12.77 30.06 -15.97
CA GLU A 17 12.73 31.50 -15.87
C GLU A 17 11.30 32.04 -15.89
N THR A 18 10.42 31.46 -16.73
CA THR A 18 9.00 31.83 -16.79
C THR A 18 8.29 31.51 -15.47
N ILE A 19 8.55 30.34 -14.89
CA ILE A 19 7.99 29.94 -13.60
C ILE A 19 8.49 30.88 -12.49
N ASN A 20 9.79 31.20 -12.47
CA ASN A 20 10.36 32.11 -11.49
C ASN A 20 9.78 33.54 -11.61
N GLN A 21 9.52 34.03 -12.83
CA GLN A 21 8.86 35.33 -13.03
C GLN A 21 7.44 35.33 -12.49
N ILE A 22 6.66 34.28 -12.74
CA ILE A 22 5.30 34.11 -12.19
C ILE A 22 5.35 34.03 -10.65
N ALA A 23 6.26 33.23 -10.10
CA ALA A 23 6.42 33.08 -8.68
C ALA A 23 6.75 34.43 -8.02
N ALA A 24 7.64 35.22 -8.61
CA ALA A 24 7.97 36.57 -8.11
C ALA A 24 6.78 37.53 -8.12
N GLN A 25 5.84 37.38 -9.07
CA GLN A 25 4.61 38.16 -9.11
C GLN A 25 3.57 37.76 -8.04
N LEU A 26 3.65 36.50 -7.57
CA LEU A 26 2.77 35.99 -6.50
C LEU A 26 3.21 36.42 -5.09
N ILE A 27 4.48 36.84 -4.94
CA ILE A 27 5.01 37.32 -3.67
C ILE A 27 4.64 38.81 -3.52
N HIS A 28 3.67 39.11 -2.67
CA HIS A 28 3.24 40.48 -2.40
C HIS A 28 3.99 41.07 -1.22
N ALA A 29 4.27 42.38 -1.29
CA ALA A 29 4.96 43.14 -0.22
C ALA A 29 4.18 43.17 1.11
N ASN A 30 2.86 42.95 1.07
CA ASN A 30 1.99 42.98 2.24
C ASN A 30 1.18 41.68 2.34
N PRO A 31 1.76 40.57 2.82
CA PRO A 31 1.02 39.32 2.96
C PRO A 31 0.01 39.41 4.13
N THR A 32 -1.14 38.78 3.95
CA THR A 32 -2.06 38.53 5.08
C THR A 32 -1.62 37.26 5.79
N ILE A 33 -1.35 37.36 7.09
CA ILE A 33 -0.91 36.25 7.91
C ILE A 33 -2.03 35.85 8.85
N ALA A 34 -2.47 34.61 8.78
CA ALA A 34 -3.44 34.00 9.70
C ALA A 34 -2.76 32.88 10.49
N ILE A 35 -2.86 32.93 11.81
CA ILE A 35 -2.33 31.90 12.71
C ILE A 35 -3.51 31.24 13.40
N SER A 36 -3.62 29.91 13.26
CA SER A 36 -4.59 29.09 13.98
C SER A 36 -3.86 28.15 14.94
N ALA A 37 -4.25 28.15 16.20
CA ALA A 37 -3.68 27.27 17.21
C ALA A 37 -4.77 26.82 18.19
N PRO A 38 -4.62 25.66 18.85
CA PRO A 38 -5.56 25.23 19.87
C PRO A 38 -5.51 26.17 21.08
N GLU A 39 -6.67 26.47 21.63
CA GLU A 39 -6.79 27.28 22.88
C GLU A 39 -6.37 26.43 24.09
N LYS A 40 -5.08 26.53 24.44
CA LYS A 40 -4.46 25.83 25.57
C LYS A 40 -3.51 26.77 26.28
N GLU A 41 -3.51 26.75 27.62
CA GLU A 41 -2.62 27.58 28.46
C GLU A 41 -1.14 27.41 28.13
N THR A 42 -0.75 26.25 27.61
CA THR A 42 0.63 25.92 27.22
C THR A 42 1.02 26.47 25.85
N VAL A 43 0.06 26.91 25.04
CA VAL A 43 0.29 27.41 23.67
C VAL A 43 0.27 28.94 23.70
N LYS A 44 1.45 29.54 23.58
CA LYS A 44 1.58 31.00 23.45
C LYS A 44 1.66 31.34 21.96
N LEU A 45 0.71 32.13 21.48
CA LEU A 45 0.77 32.68 20.13
C LEU A 45 1.93 33.68 20.02
N PRO A 46 2.66 33.73 18.91
CA PRO A 46 3.67 34.71 18.67
C PRO A 46 3.04 36.11 18.56
N SER A 47 3.73 37.11 19.04
CA SER A 47 3.31 38.50 18.84
C SER A 47 3.53 38.94 17.38
N GLU A 48 2.82 39.98 16.94
CA GLU A 48 3.00 40.59 15.63
C GLU A 48 4.49 40.91 15.34
N GLN A 49 5.18 41.49 16.32
CA GLN A 49 6.60 41.81 16.21
C GLN A 49 7.48 40.57 15.99
N GLN A 50 7.17 39.46 16.66
CA GLN A 50 7.89 38.19 16.48
C GLN A 50 7.65 37.63 15.09
N ILE A 51 6.44 37.73 14.56
CA ILE A 51 6.10 37.26 13.21
C ILE A 51 6.84 38.10 12.17
N LEU A 52 6.79 39.43 12.28
CA LEU A 52 7.49 40.35 11.37
C LEU A 52 9.01 40.16 11.43
N ALA A 53 9.57 39.97 12.62
CA ALA A 53 10.99 39.67 12.78
C ALA A 53 11.39 38.34 12.12
N ALA A 54 10.55 37.30 12.21
CA ALA A 54 10.78 36.02 11.56
C ALA A 54 10.73 36.13 10.03
N LEU A 55 9.81 36.93 9.48
CA LEU A 55 9.72 37.19 8.04
C LEU A 55 10.97 37.95 7.56
N SER A 56 11.36 39.02 8.25
CA SER A 56 12.56 39.78 7.88
C SER A 56 13.85 38.96 7.98
N ALA A 57 13.92 38.05 8.96
CA ALA A 57 15.05 37.10 9.06
C ALA A 57 15.06 36.10 7.90
N GLN A 58 13.89 35.63 7.45
CA GLN A 58 13.75 34.73 6.31
C GLN A 58 14.22 35.38 4.99
N GLU A 59 13.92 36.67 4.78
CA GLU A 59 14.34 37.42 3.60
C GLU A 59 15.87 37.55 3.48
N GLN A 60 16.58 37.48 4.61
CA GLN A 60 18.04 37.56 4.65
C GLN A 60 18.74 36.21 4.48
N LEU A 61 17.98 35.09 4.50
CA LEU A 61 18.53 33.76 4.34
C LEU A 61 18.90 33.51 2.87
N THR A 62 20.17 33.20 2.64
CA THR A 62 20.59 32.64 1.35
C THR A 62 20.18 31.17 1.31
N ILE A 63 19.16 30.87 0.53
CA ILE A 63 18.70 29.50 0.34
C ILE A 63 19.51 28.90 -0.80
N GLU A 64 20.36 27.91 -0.50
CA GLU A 64 21.02 27.13 -1.53
C GLU A 64 20.00 26.26 -2.27
N ALA A 65 20.13 26.21 -3.59
CA ALA A 65 19.31 25.27 -4.37
C ALA A 65 19.57 23.83 -3.89
N PRO A 66 18.54 23.01 -3.73
CA PRO A 66 18.72 21.62 -3.36
C PRO A 66 19.62 20.94 -4.41
N LYS A 67 20.66 20.24 -3.95
CA LYS A 67 21.49 19.44 -4.83
C LYS A 67 20.61 18.31 -5.38
N GLU A 68 20.32 18.33 -6.68
CA GLU A 68 19.66 17.21 -7.31
C GLU A 68 20.58 15.99 -7.25
N GLU A 69 20.14 14.96 -6.55
CA GLU A 69 20.79 13.66 -6.66
C GLU A 69 20.54 13.12 -8.07
N VAL A 70 21.60 13.07 -8.87
CA VAL A 70 21.56 12.38 -10.15
C VAL A 70 21.55 10.89 -9.86
N PHE A 71 20.46 10.22 -10.16
CA PHE A 71 20.35 8.77 -10.05
C PHE A 71 19.89 8.17 -11.38
N ASP A 72 20.30 6.93 -11.61
CA ASP A 72 19.84 6.17 -12.77
C ASP A 72 18.37 5.79 -12.57
N SER A 73 17.47 6.28 -13.40
CA SER A 73 16.03 6.01 -13.32
C SER A 73 15.64 4.59 -13.78
N GLN A 74 16.61 3.78 -14.23
CA GLN A 74 16.36 2.40 -14.64
C GLN A 74 16.07 1.52 -13.41
N LEU A 75 14.80 1.12 -13.22
CA LEU A 75 14.35 0.36 -12.05
C LEU A 75 15.11 -0.95 -11.85
N VAL A 76 15.39 -1.67 -12.92
CA VAL A 76 16.12 -2.94 -12.89
C VAL A 76 17.26 -2.91 -13.89
N LYS A 77 18.49 -2.72 -13.41
CA LYS A 77 19.70 -2.59 -14.25
C LYS A 77 19.98 -3.83 -15.10
N LYS A 78 19.65 -5.01 -14.59
CA LYS A 78 19.85 -6.28 -15.29
C LYS A 78 18.57 -7.10 -15.19
N ALA A 79 17.89 -7.22 -16.32
CA ALA A 79 16.69 -8.06 -16.43
C ALA A 79 16.99 -9.51 -16.03
N PRO A 80 16.08 -10.20 -15.30
CA PRO A 80 16.26 -11.60 -14.96
C PRO A 80 16.24 -12.50 -16.19
N ARG A 81 16.72 -13.74 -16.04
CA ARG A 81 16.63 -14.72 -17.12
C ARG A 81 15.17 -15.00 -17.46
N LYS A 82 14.79 -14.81 -18.73
CA LYS A 82 13.44 -15.02 -19.23
C LYS A 82 12.98 -16.46 -18.98
N GLY A 83 11.80 -16.61 -18.35
CA GLY A 83 11.12 -17.88 -18.23
C GLY A 83 10.36 -18.29 -19.50
N LYS A 84 9.53 -19.33 -19.37
CA LYS A 84 8.73 -19.88 -20.48
C LYS A 84 7.32 -20.22 -19.99
N ILE A 85 6.34 -20.11 -20.86
CA ILE A 85 4.99 -20.66 -20.64
C ILE A 85 5.08 -22.18 -20.77
N LYS A 86 4.61 -22.89 -19.73
CA LYS A 86 4.59 -24.37 -19.69
C LYS A 86 3.27 -24.92 -20.21
N THR A 87 2.15 -24.33 -19.74
CA THR A 87 0.79 -24.72 -20.14
C THR A 87 -0.07 -23.51 -20.36
N VAL A 88 -1.03 -23.61 -21.26
CA VAL A 88 -2.08 -22.62 -21.51
C VAL A 88 -3.41 -23.32 -21.43
N THR A 89 -4.33 -22.83 -20.61
CA THR A 89 -5.70 -23.31 -20.49
C THR A 89 -6.66 -22.15 -20.72
N ARG A 90 -7.71 -22.35 -21.50
CA ARG A 90 -8.75 -21.36 -21.74
C ARG A 90 -10.05 -21.79 -21.09
N ASN A 91 -10.74 -20.84 -20.51
CA ASN A 91 -12.09 -21.02 -20.01
C ASN A 91 -13.00 -20.00 -20.71
N ASP A 92 -13.71 -20.48 -21.74
CA ASP A 92 -14.56 -19.62 -22.58
C ASP A 92 -15.82 -19.16 -21.83
N GLU A 93 -16.27 -19.92 -20.83
CA GLU A 93 -17.46 -19.58 -20.02
C GLU A 93 -17.28 -18.24 -19.27
N ILE A 94 -16.10 -18.03 -18.69
CA ILE A 94 -15.78 -16.80 -18.00
C ILE A 94 -14.79 -15.90 -18.76
N GLY A 95 -14.41 -16.31 -19.98
CA GLY A 95 -13.52 -15.56 -20.88
C GLY A 95 -12.12 -15.35 -20.33
N THR A 96 -11.54 -16.36 -19.68
CA THR A 96 -10.19 -16.27 -19.11
C THR A 96 -9.19 -17.16 -19.82
N THR A 97 -7.94 -16.74 -19.80
CA THR A 97 -6.78 -17.56 -20.22
C THR A 97 -5.84 -17.72 -19.04
N GLU A 98 -5.55 -18.95 -18.65
CA GLU A 98 -4.61 -19.30 -17.59
C GLU A 98 -3.31 -19.80 -18.20
N TRP A 99 -2.19 -19.28 -17.71
CA TRP A 99 -0.85 -19.79 -17.97
C TRP A 99 -0.24 -20.34 -16.69
N VAL A 100 0.47 -21.46 -16.82
CA VAL A 100 1.43 -21.89 -15.81
C VAL A 100 2.82 -21.69 -16.39
N LEU A 101 3.64 -20.90 -15.70
CA LEU A 101 5.02 -20.66 -16.11
C LEU A 101 5.93 -21.80 -15.68
N ASN A 102 7.10 -21.91 -16.30
CA ASN A 102 8.06 -22.97 -15.99
C ASN A 102 8.62 -22.91 -14.56
N ASN A 103 8.55 -21.75 -13.90
CA ASN A 103 8.90 -21.56 -12.49
C ASN A 103 7.74 -21.84 -11.53
N GLY A 104 6.58 -22.29 -12.02
CA GLY A 104 5.41 -22.67 -11.22
C GLY A 104 4.39 -21.57 -10.96
N ILE A 105 4.71 -20.32 -11.29
CA ILE A 105 3.77 -19.20 -11.16
C ILE A 105 2.56 -19.42 -12.08
N LYS A 106 1.36 -19.19 -11.53
CA LYS A 106 0.10 -19.18 -12.27
C LYS A 106 -0.27 -17.75 -12.64
N VAL A 107 -0.64 -17.54 -13.91
CA VAL A 107 -1.08 -16.22 -14.41
C VAL A 107 -2.42 -16.37 -15.11
N ILE A 108 -3.41 -15.61 -14.69
CA ILE A 108 -4.77 -15.60 -15.24
C ILE A 108 -5.00 -14.26 -15.93
N PHE A 109 -5.52 -14.29 -17.14
CA PHE A 109 -5.89 -13.08 -17.89
C PHE A 109 -7.39 -13.04 -18.09
N ARG A 110 -7.99 -11.91 -17.82
CA ARG A 110 -9.38 -11.56 -18.14
C ARG A 110 -9.38 -10.29 -18.98
N PRO A 111 -9.27 -10.36 -20.32
CA PRO A 111 -9.37 -9.20 -21.20
C PRO A 111 -10.74 -8.53 -21.05
N THR A 112 -10.74 -7.20 -20.94
CA THR A 112 -11.96 -6.39 -20.90
C THR A 112 -11.75 -5.09 -21.69
N GLU A 113 -12.85 -4.51 -22.16
CA GLU A 113 -12.87 -3.25 -22.93
C GLU A 113 -13.46 -2.08 -22.12
N PHE A 114 -13.65 -2.23 -20.79
CA PHE A 114 -14.27 -1.20 -19.97
C PHE A 114 -13.46 0.10 -19.93
N LYS A 115 -12.12 -0.02 -19.93
CA LYS A 115 -11.21 1.11 -20.04
C LYS A 115 -10.11 0.78 -21.05
N ALA A 116 -9.92 1.68 -22.00
CA ALA A 116 -8.97 1.48 -23.10
C ALA A 116 -7.50 1.51 -22.66
N ASP A 117 -7.16 2.16 -21.56
CA ASP A 117 -5.78 2.36 -21.07
C ASP A 117 -5.63 1.99 -19.58
N GLU A 118 -6.16 0.83 -19.19
CA GLU A 118 -6.00 0.32 -17.83
C GLU A 118 -5.75 -1.18 -17.83
N ILE A 119 -4.77 -1.59 -17.05
CA ILE A 119 -4.50 -2.98 -16.69
C ILE A 119 -4.42 -3.06 -15.16
N LEU A 120 -5.28 -3.86 -14.56
CA LEU A 120 -5.26 -4.17 -13.13
C LEU A 120 -4.57 -5.52 -12.92
N MET A 121 -3.74 -5.60 -11.89
CA MET A 121 -3.07 -6.83 -11.47
C MET A 121 -3.38 -7.13 -10.00
N GLN A 122 -3.67 -8.38 -9.72
CA GLN A 122 -3.69 -8.91 -8.36
C GLN A 122 -2.91 -10.22 -8.31
N GLY A 123 -1.82 -10.24 -7.53
CA GLY A 123 -1.13 -11.46 -7.14
C GLY A 123 -1.49 -11.81 -5.71
N PHE A 124 -1.82 -13.06 -5.40
CA PHE A 124 -2.06 -13.47 -4.01
C PHE A 124 -1.56 -14.88 -3.74
N SER A 125 -1.19 -15.14 -2.50
CA SER A 125 -0.89 -16.44 -1.91
C SER A 125 -1.61 -16.59 -0.58
N LYS A 126 -1.78 -17.80 -0.10
CA LYS A 126 -2.38 -18.12 1.20
C LYS A 126 -1.33 -18.10 2.30
N GLY A 127 -1.76 -17.81 3.52
CA GLY A 127 -0.92 -17.81 4.72
C GLY A 127 -1.15 -16.56 5.56
N GLY A 128 -0.70 -15.43 5.08
CA GLY A 128 -0.89 -14.13 5.72
C GLY A 128 -0.40 -14.07 7.17
N MET A 129 -1.11 -13.32 7.99
CA MET A 129 -0.82 -13.17 9.43
C MET A 129 -0.98 -14.48 10.20
N THR A 130 -1.69 -15.49 9.67
CA THR A 130 -1.84 -16.77 10.38
C THR A 130 -0.50 -17.51 10.53
N GLN A 131 0.46 -17.25 9.68
CA GLN A 131 1.81 -17.84 9.70
C GLN A 131 2.77 -17.11 10.66
N VAL A 132 2.34 -15.99 11.25
CA VAL A 132 3.20 -15.16 12.09
C VAL A 132 2.95 -15.48 13.56
N ALA A 133 4.03 -15.59 14.36
CA ALA A 133 3.93 -15.76 15.80
C ALA A 133 3.19 -14.58 16.46
N THR A 134 2.41 -14.85 17.51
CA THR A 134 1.57 -13.81 18.17
C THR A 134 2.41 -12.61 18.63
N ALA A 135 3.58 -12.85 19.20
CA ALA A 135 4.47 -11.78 19.67
C ALA A 135 5.01 -10.87 18.54
N ASP A 136 5.05 -11.36 17.31
CA ASP A 136 5.58 -10.64 16.14
C ASP A 136 4.49 -9.91 15.32
N LEU A 137 3.22 -10.08 15.68
CA LEU A 137 2.10 -9.48 14.95
C LEU A 137 2.17 -7.95 14.83
N PRO A 138 2.61 -7.17 15.84
CA PRO A 138 2.79 -5.73 15.68
C PRO A 138 3.74 -5.38 14.53
N SER A 139 4.87 -6.09 14.42
CA SER A 139 5.82 -5.91 13.30
C SER A 139 5.24 -6.37 11.97
N ALA A 140 4.48 -7.46 11.95
CA ALA A 140 3.83 -7.99 10.76
C ALA A 140 2.81 -7.02 10.17
N GLN A 141 2.03 -6.33 11.01
CA GLN A 141 1.02 -5.37 10.56
C GLN A 141 1.61 -4.15 9.85
N LEU A 142 2.85 -3.78 10.17
CA LEU A 142 3.55 -2.68 9.51
C LEU A 142 4.61 -3.13 8.49
N ALA A 143 4.80 -4.44 8.30
CA ALA A 143 5.88 -4.96 7.47
C ALA A 143 5.84 -4.42 6.02
N THR A 144 4.66 -4.38 5.40
CA THR A 144 4.50 -3.87 4.03
C THR A 144 4.69 -2.36 3.98
N ALA A 145 4.13 -1.60 4.92
CA ALA A 145 4.31 -0.15 5.00
C ALA A 145 5.78 0.23 5.21
N ILE A 146 6.51 -0.52 6.04
CA ILE A 146 7.95 -0.33 6.26
C ILE A 146 8.73 -0.54 4.97
N VAL A 147 8.40 -1.58 4.18
CA VAL A 147 9.05 -1.83 2.89
C VAL A 147 8.72 -0.71 1.90
N GLU A 148 7.47 -0.26 1.80
CA GLU A 148 7.07 0.83 0.90
C GLU A 148 7.79 2.14 1.27
N PHE A 149 7.85 2.50 2.55
CA PHE A 149 8.57 3.69 3.03
C PHE A 149 10.09 3.59 2.83
N SER A 150 10.65 2.40 2.92
CA SER A 150 12.09 2.18 2.69
C SER A 150 12.49 2.26 1.23
N GLY A 151 11.53 2.06 0.31
CA GLY A 151 11.79 1.98 -1.12
C GLY A 151 12.18 0.58 -1.59
N LEU A 152 12.63 0.47 -2.83
CA LEU A 152 12.93 -0.81 -3.50
C LEU A 152 14.28 -0.78 -4.20
N GLY A 153 15.03 -1.86 -4.10
CA GLY A 153 16.34 -1.99 -4.75
C GLY A 153 17.31 -0.88 -4.32
N ASP A 154 17.81 -0.15 -5.29
CA ASP A 154 18.71 0.99 -5.07
C ASP A 154 17.96 2.31 -4.78
N PHE A 155 16.61 2.32 -4.88
CA PHE A 155 15.80 3.53 -4.79
C PHE A 155 15.21 3.70 -3.40
N SER A 156 15.42 4.86 -2.77
CA SER A 156 14.56 5.31 -1.66
C SER A 156 13.14 5.58 -2.19
N MET A 157 12.16 5.73 -1.30
CA MET A 157 10.78 6.08 -1.68
C MET A 157 10.74 7.31 -2.58
N THR A 158 11.43 8.40 -2.20
CA THR A 158 11.47 9.64 -2.98
C THR A 158 12.15 9.47 -4.35
N GLN A 159 13.23 8.68 -4.42
CA GLN A 159 13.89 8.38 -5.69
C GLN A 159 13.01 7.52 -6.59
N LEU A 160 12.26 6.56 -6.00
CA LEU A 160 11.31 5.73 -6.74
C LEU A 160 10.17 6.57 -7.30
N GLU A 161 9.59 7.49 -6.52
CA GLU A 161 8.58 8.45 -6.98
C GLU A 161 9.09 9.29 -8.16
N LYS A 162 10.32 9.82 -8.06
CA LYS A 162 10.97 10.55 -9.16
C LYS A 162 11.16 9.68 -10.40
N ALA A 163 11.61 8.43 -10.26
CA ALA A 163 11.80 7.50 -11.37
C ALA A 163 10.48 7.11 -12.06
N LEU A 164 9.38 7.19 -11.35
CA LEU A 164 8.03 6.91 -11.86
C LEU A 164 7.30 8.16 -12.38
N THR A 165 7.92 9.34 -12.30
CA THR A 165 7.30 10.58 -12.81
C THR A 165 6.95 10.44 -14.29
N GLY A 166 5.72 10.81 -14.65
CA GLY A 166 5.19 10.69 -16.03
C GLY A 166 4.71 9.28 -16.42
N LYS A 167 4.73 8.32 -15.48
CA LYS A 167 4.15 6.98 -15.66
C LYS A 167 2.85 6.86 -14.89
N THR A 168 1.91 6.14 -15.47
CA THR A 168 0.64 5.77 -14.82
C THR A 168 0.79 4.33 -14.33
N VAL A 169 1.31 4.17 -13.13
CA VAL A 169 1.62 2.84 -12.56
C VAL A 169 1.62 2.89 -11.04
N SER A 170 1.13 1.83 -10.43
CA SER A 170 1.26 1.57 -9.00
C SER A 170 1.38 0.08 -8.73
N VAL A 171 2.12 -0.31 -7.69
CA VAL A 171 2.14 -1.66 -7.11
C VAL A 171 2.30 -1.52 -5.61
N SER A 172 1.45 -2.21 -4.85
CA SER A 172 1.50 -2.22 -3.38
C SER A 172 1.39 -3.64 -2.83
N PRO A 173 2.25 -4.01 -1.87
CA PRO A 173 2.16 -5.27 -1.15
C PRO A 173 1.18 -5.18 0.00
N SER A 174 0.59 -6.30 0.40
CA SER A 174 -0.26 -6.41 1.57
C SER A 174 -0.10 -7.77 2.23
N ILE A 175 -0.09 -7.80 3.56
CA ILE A 175 -0.21 -9.03 4.36
C ILE A 175 -1.50 -8.89 5.16
N SER A 176 -2.52 -9.66 4.79
CA SER A 176 -3.81 -9.68 5.46
C SER A 176 -3.91 -10.82 6.46
N ALA A 177 -5.09 -11.04 7.05
CA ALA A 177 -5.29 -12.13 8.00
C ALA A 177 -4.85 -13.48 7.43
N ASN A 178 -5.27 -13.83 6.21
CA ASN A 178 -5.16 -15.15 5.62
C ASN A 178 -4.34 -15.21 4.33
N THR A 179 -3.93 -14.07 3.80
CA THR A 179 -3.22 -14.00 2.51
C THR A 179 -2.15 -12.92 2.52
N GLU A 180 -1.12 -13.10 1.75
CA GLU A 180 -0.26 -12.04 1.25
C GLU A 180 -0.59 -11.75 -0.21
N SER A 181 -0.51 -10.49 -0.60
CA SER A 181 -0.88 -10.06 -1.95
C SER A 181 -0.06 -8.89 -2.46
N LEU A 182 -0.05 -8.75 -3.78
CA LEU A 182 0.42 -7.59 -4.51
C LEU A 182 -0.73 -7.09 -5.38
N ARG A 183 -1.07 -5.83 -5.25
CA ARG A 183 -2.04 -5.15 -6.14
C ARG A 183 -1.31 -4.17 -7.01
N GLY A 184 -1.63 -4.17 -8.30
CA GLY A 184 -1.05 -3.26 -9.25
C GLY A 184 -2.09 -2.66 -10.19
N SER A 185 -1.78 -1.48 -10.70
CA SER A 185 -2.52 -0.82 -11.77
C SER A 185 -1.53 -0.13 -12.70
N SER A 186 -1.76 -0.20 -14.00
CA SER A 186 -0.96 0.53 -14.97
C SER A 186 -1.76 0.93 -16.21
N SER A 187 -1.24 1.94 -16.93
CA SER A 187 -1.60 2.11 -18.33
C SER A 187 -1.06 0.94 -19.15
N VAL A 188 -1.56 0.75 -20.36
CA VAL A 188 -1.07 -0.29 -21.28
C VAL A 188 0.42 -0.10 -21.58
N LYS A 189 0.86 1.15 -21.81
CA LYS A 189 2.28 1.48 -22.08
C LYS A 189 3.20 1.25 -20.89
N ASP A 190 2.69 1.35 -19.66
CA ASP A 190 3.48 1.25 -18.42
C ASP A 190 3.42 -0.16 -17.79
N LEU A 191 2.83 -1.16 -18.47
CA LEU A 191 2.75 -2.53 -17.99
C LEU A 191 4.11 -3.10 -17.60
N GLU A 192 5.14 -2.86 -18.40
CA GLU A 192 6.49 -3.35 -18.06
C GLU A 192 6.99 -2.75 -16.74
N THR A 193 6.74 -1.47 -16.49
CA THR A 193 7.10 -0.81 -15.23
C THR A 193 6.37 -1.46 -14.04
N MET A 194 5.07 -1.79 -14.18
CA MET A 194 4.31 -2.52 -13.15
C MET A 194 4.93 -3.89 -12.85
N LEU A 195 5.34 -4.61 -13.88
CA LEU A 195 5.99 -5.91 -13.72
C LEU A 195 7.39 -5.80 -13.11
N GLN A 196 8.16 -4.74 -13.43
CA GLN A 196 9.45 -4.45 -12.80
C GLN A 196 9.30 -4.13 -11.31
N LEU A 197 8.32 -3.31 -10.93
CA LEU A 197 8.00 -3.05 -9.53
C LEU A 197 7.61 -4.34 -8.79
N THR A 198 6.74 -5.16 -9.41
CA THR A 198 6.38 -6.48 -8.88
C THR A 198 7.61 -7.35 -8.64
N TYR A 199 8.53 -7.39 -9.61
CA TYR A 199 9.79 -8.13 -9.49
C TYR A 199 10.64 -7.61 -8.32
N LEU A 200 10.75 -6.28 -8.14
CA LEU A 200 11.51 -5.68 -7.05
C LEU A 200 10.91 -5.96 -5.69
N TYR A 201 9.58 -5.97 -5.54
CA TYR A 201 8.91 -6.32 -4.28
C TYR A 201 9.24 -7.75 -3.83
N PHE A 202 9.44 -8.69 -4.76
CA PHE A 202 9.89 -10.05 -4.43
C PHE A 202 11.38 -10.18 -4.17
N THR A 203 12.20 -9.36 -4.83
CA THR A 203 13.65 -9.63 -4.90
C THR A 203 14.52 -8.63 -4.16
N ALA A 204 14.01 -7.43 -3.92
CA ALA A 204 14.82 -6.32 -3.44
C ALA A 204 14.08 -5.38 -2.48
N PRO A 205 13.37 -5.89 -1.44
CA PRO A 205 12.85 -5.03 -0.38
C PRO A 205 14.02 -4.36 0.32
N ARG A 206 13.96 -3.04 0.46
CA ARG A 206 15.06 -2.25 1.00
C ARG A 206 14.94 -2.14 2.52
N ARG A 207 16.08 -2.11 3.23
CA ARG A 207 16.20 -1.76 4.64
C ARG A 207 16.67 -0.31 4.75
N ASP A 208 15.86 0.56 5.34
CA ASP A 208 16.20 1.96 5.57
C ASP A 208 15.78 2.40 6.98
N GLU A 209 16.76 2.60 7.85
CA GLU A 209 16.55 2.99 9.25
C GLU A 209 15.85 4.36 9.37
N LYS A 210 16.29 5.34 8.54
CA LYS A 210 15.72 6.70 8.58
C LYS A 210 14.27 6.71 8.11
N ALA A 211 13.94 5.95 7.08
CA ALA A 211 12.58 5.79 6.60
C ALA A 211 11.70 5.14 7.67
N TYR A 212 12.21 4.10 8.34
CA TYR A 212 11.53 3.46 9.46
C TYR A 212 11.27 4.44 10.61
N GLU A 213 12.28 5.19 11.06
CA GLU A 213 12.12 6.19 12.13
C GLU A 213 11.09 7.26 11.76
N THR A 214 11.09 7.72 10.50
CA THR A 214 10.11 8.68 9.97
C THR A 214 8.70 8.10 10.02
N LEU A 215 8.50 6.87 9.53
CA LEU A 215 7.21 6.18 9.57
C LEU A 215 6.72 6.02 11.01
N MET A 216 7.59 5.57 11.93
CA MET A 216 7.23 5.41 13.35
C MET A 216 6.84 6.75 13.98
N GLY A 217 7.50 7.84 13.63
CA GLY A 217 7.15 9.19 14.06
C GLY A 217 5.77 9.64 13.58
N LEU A 218 5.46 9.42 12.29
CA LEU A 218 4.17 9.71 11.69
C LEU A 218 3.04 8.88 12.34
N MET A 219 3.25 7.58 12.49
CA MET A 219 2.31 6.66 13.13
C MET A 219 2.05 7.05 14.59
N ARG A 220 3.10 7.39 15.34
CA ARG A 220 2.97 7.85 16.72
C ARG A 220 2.10 9.10 16.83
N ASN A 221 2.33 10.11 15.98
CA ASN A 221 1.54 11.33 15.96
C ASN A 221 0.07 11.06 15.64
N GLN A 222 -0.22 10.18 14.71
CA GLN A 222 -1.57 9.74 14.38
C GLN A 222 -2.24 9.03 15.57
N LEU A 223 -1.51 8.15 16.26
CA LEU A 223 -2.04 7.37 17.38
C LEU A 223 -2.26 8.20 18.66
N LEU A 224 -1.49 9.28 18.89
CA LEU A 224 -1.66 10.15 20.07
C LEU A 224 -3.07 10.72 20.24
N ASN A 225 -3.79 10.94 19.14
CA ASN A 225 -5.15 11.46 19.15
C ASN A 225 -6.22 10.43 18.80
N ARG A 226 -5.82 9.19 18.56
CA ARG A 226 -6.70 8.12 18.11
C ARG A 226 -7.85 7.86 19.08
N ASP A 227 -7.53 7.78 20.36
CA ASP A 227 -8.49 7.41 21.42
C ASP A 227 -9.40 8.59 21.85
N LYS A 228 -9.17 9.78 21.29
CA LYS A 228 -10.10 10.92 21.42
C LYS A 228 -11.31 10.79 20.48
N ASN A 229 -11.22 9.93 19.47
CA ASN A 229 -12.32 9.66 18.56
C ASN A 229 -13.17 8.48 19.09
N PRO A 230 -14.44 8.71 19.49
CA PRO A 230 -15.31 7.67 20.04
C PRO A 230 -15.55 6.50 19.06
N LYS A 231 -15.49 6.76 17.75
CA LYS A 231 -15.64 5.72 16.73
C LYS A 231 -14.51 4.69 16.78
N ASN A 232 -13.27 5.12 17.07
CA ASN A 232 -12.15 4.20 17.18
C ASN A 232 -12.30 3.27 18.38
N ILE A 233 -12.67 3.81 19.55
CA ILE A 233 -12.90 3.03 20.76
C ILE A 233 -14.04 2.02 20.55
N PHE A 234 -15.11 2.43 19.90
CA PHE A 234 -16.23 1.57 19.56
C PHE A 234 -15.82 0.45 18.59
N SER A 235 -15.06 0.76 17.55
CA SER A 235 -14.53 -0.21 16.59
C SER A 235 -13.61 -1.24 17.26
N ASP A 236 -12.73 -0.78 18.15
CA ASP A 236 -11.84 -1.66 18.92
C ASP A 236 -12.62 -2.64 19.80
N SER A 237 -13.67 -2.14 20.46
CA SER A 237 -14.57 -2.99 21.26
C SER A 237 -15.24 -4.08 20.42
N ILE A 238 -15.70 -3.72 19.22
CA ILE A 238 -16.29 -4.70 18.28
C ILE A 238 -15.23 -5.73 17.87
N GLN A 239 -14.02 -5.29 17.50
CA GLN A 239 -12.95 -6.18 17.08
C GLN A 239 -12.57 -7.18 18.18
N MET A 240 -12.40 -6.71 19.41
CA MET A 240 -12.09 -7.57 20.55
C MET A 240 -13.18 -8.59 20.84
N MET A 241 -14.46 -8.17 20.82
CA MET A 241 -15.58 -9.06 21.01
C MET A 241 -15.74 -10.11 19.91
N SER A 242 -15.49 -9.71 18.65
CA SER A 242 -15.59 -10.59 17.48
C SER A 242 -14.57 -11.73 17.49
N THR A 243 -13.52 -11.58 18.28
CA THR A 243 -12.41 -12.55 18.37
C THR A 243 -12.27 -13.15 19.77
N ASN A 244 -13.26 -12.94 20.64
CA ASN A 244 -13.24 -13.36 22.04
C ASN A 244 -11.97 -12.92 22.78
N HIS A 245 -11.57 -11.66 22.60
CA HIS A 245 -10.37 -11.07 23.21
C HIS A 245 -9.08 -11.88 22.95
N SER A 246 -8.99 -12.52 21.79
CA SER A 246 -7.81 -13.28 21.41
C SER A 246 -6.55 -12.43 21.52
N GLU A 247 -5.46 -12.99 22.05
CA GLU A 247 -4.13 -12.36 22.10
C GLU A 247 -3.58 -12.01 20.72
N ARG A 248 -4.12 -12.64 19.67
CA ARG A 248 -3.78 -12.32 18.28
C ARG A 248 -4.54 -11.12 17.71
N THR A 249 -5.50 -10.57 18.46
CA THR A 249 -6.24 -9.37 18.08
C THR A 249 -5.44 -8.14 18.48
N ILE A 250 -4.74 -7.56 17.54
CA ILE A 250 -3.89 -6.40 17.77
C ILE A 250 -4.67 -5.12 17.52
N ILE A 251 -4.87 -4.35 18.58
CA ILE A 251 -5.32 -2.96 18.49
C ILE A 251 -4.07 -2.07 18.42
N PHE A 252 -3.95 -1.29 17.36
CA PHE A 252 -2.79 -0.43 17.19
C PHE A 252 -2.89 0.81 18.07
N THR A 253 -2.03 0.87 19.07
CA THR A 253 -1.88 1.97 20.04
C THR A 253 -0.43 2.45 20.05
N THR A 254 -0.14 3.53 20.78
CA THR A 254 1.24 3.98 21.00
C THR A 254 2.11 2.92 21.71
N GLU A 255 1.50 2.08 22.56
CA GLU A 255 2.21 0.98 23.24
C GLU A 255 2.49 -0.18 22.28
N THR A 256 1.51 -0.55 21.44
CA THR A 256 1.71 -1.59 20.41
C THR A 256 2.75 -1.15 19.39
N LEU A 257 2.78 0.16 19.05
CA LEU A 257 3.78 0.71 18.13
C LEU A 257 5.22 0.54 18.64
N LYS A 258 5.45 0.59 19.95
CA LYS A 258 6.79 0.36 20.56
C LYS A 258 7.30 -1.06 20.39
N GLN A 259 6.43 -2.03 20.09
CA GLN A 259 6.77 -3.43 19.89
C GLN A 259 7.19 -3.70 18.44
N VAL A 260 6.99 -2.75 17.52
CA VAL A 260 7.40 -2.89 16.13
C VAL A 260 8.91 -2.83 16.02
N ASN A 261 9.48 -3.81 15.33
CA ASN A 261 10.91 -3.90 15.08
C ASN A 261 11.19 -3.98 13.58
N LEU A 262 12.11 -3.15 13.09
CA LEU A 262 12.45 -3.05 11.66
C LEU A 262 12.93 -4.38 11.09
N ASP A 263 13.90 -5.03 11.74
CA ASP A 263 14.50 -6.26 11.23
C ASP A 263 13.49 -7.41 11.24
N LYS A 264 12.66 -7.48 12.28
CA LYS A 264 11.58 -8.46 12.37
C LYS A 264 10.53 -8.22 11.28
N ALA A 265 10.11 -6.97 11.04
CA ALA A 265 9.16 -6.63 9.99
C ALA A 265 9.67 -7.03 8.60
N LEU A 266 10.95 -6.74 8.31
CA LEU A 266 11.59 -7.14 7.06
C LEU A 266 11.72 -8.67 6.93
N GLN A 267 12.07 -9.37 8.01
CA GLN A 267 12.12 -10.83 8.05
C GLN A 267 10.75 -11.42 7.69
N ILE A 268 9.67 -10.94 8.34
CA ILE A 268 8.31 -11.39 8.08
C ILE A 268 7.92 -11.13 6.63
N TYR A 269 8.20 -9.91 6.13
CA TYR A 269 7.95 -9.59 4.73
C TYR A 269 8.64 -10.56 3.78
N GLN A 270 9.93 -10.80 3.98
CA GLN A 270 10.71 -11.72 3.15
C GLN A 270 10.21 -13.16 3.25
N GLU A 271 9.76 -13.61 4.41
CA GLU A 271 9.16 -14.94 4.59
C GLU A 271 7.84 -15.07 3.83
N ARG A 272 6.94 -14.07 3.93
CA ARG A 272 5.63 -14.08 3.28
C ARG A 272 5.73 -13.97 1.75
N PHE A 273 6.72 -13.27 1.25
CA PHE A 273 6.98 -13.14 -0.18
C PHE A 273 8.13 -14.06 -0.68
N ALA A 274 8.52 -15.07 0.10
CA ALA A 274 9.69 -15.91 -0.18
C ALA A 274 9.59 -16.76 -1.43
N ASN A 275 8.39 -17.17 -1.82
CA ASN A 275 8.20 -18.10 -2.92
C ASN A 275 7.13 -17.62 -3.92
N PRO A 276 7.52 -16.94 -5.00
CA PRO A 276 6.57 -16.50 -6.03
C PRO A 276 5.75 -17.62 -6.68
N ALA A 277 6.19 -18.89 -6.61
CA ALA A 277 5.45 -20.02 -7.16
C ALA A 277 4.12 -20.31 -6.45
N ASP A 278 3.96 -19.82 -5.22
CA ASP A 278 2.72 -20.00 -4.45
C ASP A 278 1.67 -18.95 -4.83
N PHE A 279 2.10 -17.88 -5.52
CA PHE A 279 1.22 -16.80 -5.98
C PHE A 279 0.46 -17.17 -7.26
N THR A 280 -0.80 -16.76 -7.31
CA THR A 280 -1.59 -16.66 -8.52
C THR A 280 -1.74 -15.19 -8.88
N PHE A 281 -1.29 -14.80 -10.08
CA PHE A 281 -1.43 -13.45 -10.60
C PHE A 281 -2.62 -13.40 -11.56
N THR A 282 -3.52 -12.44 -11.33
CA THR A 282 -4.66 -12.17 -12.21
C THR A 282 -4.51 -10.80 -12.84
N PHE A 283 -4.63 -10.72 -14.15
CA PHE A 283 -4.62 -9.47 -14.91
C PHE A 283 -6.00 -9.26 -15.54
N VAL A 284 -6.56 -8.05 -15.32
CA VAL A 284 -7.87 -7.66 -15.86
C VAL A 284 -7.72 -6.31 -16.56
N GLY A 285 -8.33 -6.12 -17.73
CA GLY A 285 -8.31 -4.87 -18.46
C GLY A 285 -7.91 -5.02 -19.91
N ASN A 286 -7.33 -3.97 -20.49
CA ASN A 286 -6.88 -3.98 -21.88
C ASN A 286 -5.55 -4.74 -22.04
N ILE A 287 -5.62 -6.07 -21.92
CA ILE A 287 -4.49 -6.96 -22.00
C ILE A 287 -4.83 -8.19 -22.86
N ASN A 288 -4.06 -8.44 -23.92
CA ASN A 288 -4.27 -9.59 -24.79
C ASN A 288 -3.21 -10.67 -24.53
N PRO A 289 -3.57 -11.84 -23.96
CA PRO A 289 -2.60 -12.92 -23.73
C PRO A 289 -2.00 -13.53 -25.00
N ASN A 290 -2.60 -13.29 -26.18
CA ASN A 290 -2.03 -13.77 -27.45
C ASN A 290 -1.01 -12.79 -28.05
N ASP A 291 -0.84 -11.58 -27.48
CA ASP A 291 0.16 -10.62 -27.93
C ASP A 291 1.58 -11.13 -27.56
N PRO A 292 2.49 -11.29 -28.52
CA PRO A 292 3.87 -11.72 -28.27
C PRO A 292 4.64 -10.80 -27.33
N ASN A 293 4.31 -9.50 -27.29
CA ASN A 293 4.92 -8.54 -26.36
C ASN A 293 4.49 -8.85 -24.92
N ILE A 294 3.20 -9.05 -24.68
CA ILE A 294 2.66 -9.42 -23.36
C ILE A 294 3.30 -10.75 -22.89
N GLN A 295 3.40 -11.76 -23.78
CA GLN A 295 4.07 -13.02 -23.47
C GLN A 295 5.53 -12.80 -23.08
N THR A 296 6.21 -11.92 -23.80
CA THR A 296 7.61 -11.58 -23.51
C THR A 296 7.76 -10.93 -22.13
N LEU A 297 6.95 -9.92 -21.83
CA LEU A 297 7.01 -9.20 -20.56
C LEU A 297 6.70 -10.12 -19.37
N ILE A 298 5.62 -10.88 -19.43
CA ILE A 298 5.24 -11.82 -18.36
C ILE A 298 6.33 -12.88 -18.15
N CYS A 299 6.84 -13.48 -19.22
CA CYS A 299 7.92 -14.46 -19.12
C CYS A 299 9.21 -13.85 -18.58
N GLN A 300 9.51 -12.57 -18.91
CA GLN A 300 10.69 -11.89 -18.45
C GLN A 300 10.62 -11.60 -16.94
N TRP A 301 9.55 -10.97 -16.49
CA TRP A 301 9.48 -10.42 -15.14
C TRP A 301 8.91 -11.43 -14.13
N LEU A 302 7.78 -12.07 -14.41
CA LEU A 302 7.23 -13.10 -13.53
C LEU A 302 7.92 -14.45 -13.74
N GLY A 303 8.12 -14.86 -14.99
CA GLY A 303 8.82 -16.09 -15.31
C GLY A 303 10.31 -16.08 -14.94
N GLY A 304 10.91 -14.90 -14.79
CA GLY A 304 12.28 -14.70 -14.33
C GLY A 304 12.48 -14.70 -12.82
N LEU A 305 11.39 -14.68 -12.02
CA LEU A 305 11.47 -14.80 -10.57
C LEU A 305 12.01 -16.19 -10.18
N LYS A 306 12.96 -16.19 -9.23
CA LYS A 306 13.46 -17.44 -8.64
C LYS A 306 12.42 -18.00 -7.70
N THR A 307 12.07 -19.25 -7.90
CA THR A 307 11.08 -19.94 -7.07
C THR A 307 11.69 -21.16 -6.40
N LYS A 308 11.13 -21.52 -5.25
CA LYS A 308 11.35 -22.81 -4.58
C LYS A 308 10.29 -23.82 -5.08
N LYS A 309 10.42 -25.10 -4.68
CA LYS A 309 9.34 -26.05 -4.88
C LYS A 309 8.07 -25.48 -4.24
N LYS A 310 6.96 -25.55 -4.97
CA LYS A 310 5.67 -25.04 -4.49
C LYS A 310 5.35 -25.64 -3.13
N CYS A 311 5.20 -24.77 -2.15
CA CYS A 311 4.83 -25.11 -0.78
C CYS A 311 3.43 -24.52 -0.58
N HIS A 312 2.38 -25.32 -0.72
CA HIS A 312 1.03 -24.85 -0.44
C HIS A 312 0.92 -24.56 1.06
N GLU A 313 1.10 -23.30 1.43
CA GLU A 313 0.81 -22.88 2.79
C GLU A 313 -0.71 -22.92 2.99
N GLU A 314 -1.13 -23.57 4.07
CA GLU A 314 -2.52 -23.57 4.50
C GLU A 314 -2.74 -22.48 5.53
N VAL A 315 -3.94 -21.89 5.54
CA VAL A 315 -4.33 -20.92 6.55
C VAL A 315 -4.43 -21.65 7.89
N ILE A 316 -3.67 -21.19 8.90
CA ILE A 316 -3.71 -21.76 10.24
C ILE A 316 -4.91 -21.17 10.97
N ASP A 317 -5.83 -22.05 11.41
CA ASP A 317 -6.96 -21.64 12.23
C ASP A 317 -6.54 -21.46 13.69
N HIS A 318 -6.41 -20.20 14.11
CA HIS A 318 -6.10 -19.83 15.50
C HIS A 318 -7.36 -19.72 16.39
N HIS A 319 -8.51 -20.21 15.93
CA HIS A 319 -9.77 -20.20 16.64
C HIS A 319 -10.23 -18.82 17.12
N MET A 320 -9.90 -17.78 16.36
CA MET A 320 -10.30 -16.40 16.63
C MET A 320 -11.78 -16.20 16.26
N ARG A 321 -12.66 -16.52 17.19
CA ARG A 321 -14.11 -16.47 16.98
C ARG A 321 -14.80 -15.81 18.15
N ALA A 322 -15.92 -15.14 17.92
CA ALA A 322 -16.77 -14.60 18.98
C ALA A 322 -17.29 -15.70 19.89
N ILE A 323 -17.65 -15.35 21.12
CA ILE A 323 -18.27 -16.28 22.06
C ILE A 323 -19.64 -16.73 21.52
N LYS A 324 -19.95 -18.02 21.61
CA LYS A 324 -21.27 -18.56 21.23
C LYS A 324 -22.38 -18.00 22.13
N GLY A 325 -23.58 -17.83 21.55
CA GLY A 325 -24.76 -17.33 22.25
C GLY A 325 -24.83 -15.79 22.26
N GLN A 326 -25.88 -15.29 22.93
CA GLN A 326 -26.13 -13.85 22.98
C GLN A 326 -25.12 -13.18 23.92
N GLN A 327 -24.35 -12.26 23.37
CA GLN A 327 -23.41 -11.40 24.09
C GLN A 327 -23.93 -9.95 24.07
N LYS A 328 -23.74 -9.24 25.18
CA LYS A 328 -24.09 -7.82 25.31
C LYS A 328 -22.89 -7.10 25.91
N ASN A 329 -22.44 -6.05 25.26
CA ASN A 329 -21.38 -5.18 25.77
C ASN A 329 -21.89 -3.74 25.79
N TYR A 330 -21.94 -3.15 26.98
CA TYR A 330 -22.32 -1.76 27.18
C TYR A 330 -21.17 -1.05 27.89
N PHE A 331 -20.74 0.05 27.33
CA PHE A 331 -19.77 0.92 27.98
C PHE A 331 -20.06 2.39 27.67
N SER A 332 -19.63 3.26 28.57
CA SER A 332 -19.62 4.71 28.35
C SER A 332 -18.24 5.26 28.68
N ARG A 333 -17.88 6.30 28.00
CA ARG A 333 -16.67 7.08 28.27
C ARG A 333 -16.98 8.56 28.20
N GLU A 334 -16.38 9.33 29.10
CA GLU A 334 -16.43 10.78 29.02
C GLU A 334 -15.58 11.28 27.85
N MET A 335 -16.20 12.05 26.96
CA MET A 335 -15.57 12.56 25.74
C MET A 335 -16.14 13.94 25.42
N GLU A 336 -15.38 14.73 24.67
CA GLU A 336 -15.80 16.09 24.26
C GLU A 336 -17.08 16.06 23.39
N THR A 337 -17.29 14.98 22.63
CA THR A 337 -18.46 14.84 21.77
C THR A 337 -19.42 13.80 22.35
N THR A 338 -20.65 14.20 22.63
CA THR A 338 -21.72 13.28 23.04
C THR A 338 -22.20 12.50 21.82
N THR A 339 -21.99 11.19 21.83
CA THR A 339 -22.44 10.30 20.77
C THR A 339 -22.92 8.97 21.33
N ALA A 340 -23.88 8.34 20.67
CA ALA A 340 -24.30 6.98 20.94
C ALA A 340 -24.13 6.14 19.68
N SER A 341 -23.54 4.96 19.83
CA SER A 341 -23.35 4.01 18.73
C SER A 341 -23.85 2.64 19.13
N ASN A 342 -24.47 1.94 18.20
CA ASN A 342 -24.97 0.60 18.41
C ASN A 342 -24.54 -0.30 17.24
N ARG A 343 -24.13 -1.52 17.54
CA ARG A 343 -23.83 -2.57 16.55
C ARG A 343 -24.52 -3.86 16.96
N ILE A 344 -25.28 -4.43 16.05
CA ILE A 344 -25.82 -5.78 16.17
C ILE A 344 -25.04 -6.63 15.16
N GLN A 345 -24.48 -7.74 15.64
CA GLN A 345 -23.69 -8.64 14.81
C GLN A 345 -24.16 -10.08 15.03
N TYR A 346 -24.47 -10.76 13.95
CA TYR A 346 -24.75 -12.19 13.92
C TYR A 346 -23.51 -12.92 13.40
N THR A 347 -23.15 -14.01 14.05
CA THR A 347 -21.99 -14.83 13.67
C THR A 347 -22.37 -16.30 13.60
N SER A 348 -21.83 -17.02 12.63
CA SER A 348 -21.94 -18.46 12.54
C SER A 348 -20.56 -19.08 12.36
N TYR A 349 -20.32 -20.25 12.93
CA TYR A 349 -19.03 -20.93 12.92
C TYR A 349 -19.01 -22.22 12.10
N ASP A 350 -20.18 -22.72 11.78
CA ASP A 350 -20.34 -24.08 11.22
C ASP A 350 -20.84 -24.05 9.77
N ILE A 351 -20.79 -22.88 9.12
CA ILE A 351 -21.12 -22.73 7.70
C ILE A 351 -19.85 -23.02 6.88
N PRO A 352 -19.81 -24.08 6.08
CA PRO A 352 -18.69 -24.32 5.18
C PRO A 352 -18.51 -23.16 4.20
N TYR A 353 -17.26 -22.73 3.97
CA TYR A 353 -16.96 -21.72 2.95
C TYR A 353 -17.17 -22.34 1.56
N THR A 354 -18.33 -22.06 0.98
CA THR A 354 -18.70 -22.44 -0.39
C THR A 354 -19.22 -21.20 -1.12
N LEU A 355 -19.11 -21.20 -2.44
CA LEU A 355 -19.65 -20.09 -3.26
C LEU A 355 -21.14 -19.84 -2.95
N ALA A 356 -21.94 -20.91 -2.79
CA ALA A 356 -23.36 -20.79 -2.48
C ALA A 356 -23.61 -20.14 -1.12
N ASN A 357 -22.83 -20.51 -0.10
CA ASN A 357 -22.95 -19.92 1.24
C ASN A 357 -22.47 -18.48 1.26
N ASP A 358 -21.42 -18.15 0.53
CA ASP A 358 -20.89 -16.79 0.38
C ASP A 358 -21.95 -15.87 -0.25
N LEU A 359 -22.53 -16.28 -1.37
CA LEU A 359 -23.64 -15.57 -2.03
C LEU A 359 -24.86 -15.42 -1.12
N ASN A 360 -25.23 -16.48 -0.37
CA ASN A 360 -26.33 -16.40 0.58
C ASN A 360 -26.07 -15.38 1.70
N MET A 361 -24.84 -15.32 2.20
CA MET A 361 -24.47 -14.35 3.23
C MET A 361 -24.48 -12.90 2.71
N GLU A 362 -24.05 -12.67 1.48
CA GLU A 362 -24.16 -11.36 0.81
C GLU A 362 -25.63 -10.93 0.63
N MET A 363 -26.55 -11.88 0.38
CA MET A 363 -27.99 -11.58 0.22
C MET A 363 -28.69 -11.29 1.57
N ILE A 364 -28.14 -11.75 2.69
CA ILE A 364 -28.71 -11.54 4.04
C ILE A 364 -28.23 -10.20 4.64
N GLY A 365 -27.04 -9.71 4.28
CA GLY A 365 -26.41 -8.47 4.78
C GLY A 365 -26.74 -7.27 3.99
#